data_1c9e980c03eb3f2af811a417835c6e4e
#
_entry.id   1c9e980c03eb3f2af811a417835c6e4e
#
_cell.length_a   1.000
_cell.length_b   1.000
_cell.length_c   1.000
_cell.angle_alpha   90.00
_cell.angle_beta   90.00
_cell.angle_gamma   90.00
#
_symmetry.space_group_name_H-M   'P 1'
#
loop_
_entity.id
_entity.type
_entity.pdbx_description
1 polymer ?
#
loop_
_entity_poly.entity_id
_entity_poly.type
_entity_poly.pdbx_seq_one_letter_code
_entity_poly.pdbx_strand_id
1 'polypeptide(L)'
;MTTIDEVHRRIEATEDDLLALLSRLVAAESLPGAERPAQDVVIERLREMGLSPDVWEPDAEALRDHPGFFETTPYREHGYEGRPNVVATLPGSADGGGRSLAFSGHVDVVTPEPLDAWTYEPWETTVEGDRVYGRGTYD
;
A
#
# COMPACT_ATOMS: atom_id res chain seq x y z
N MET A 1 10.01 0.20 28.99
CA MET A 1 9.48 1.31 28.17
C MET A 1 10.44 1.54 27.02
N THR A 2 10.01 1.40 25.78
CA THR A 2 10.84 1.67 24.59
C THR A 2 11.08 3.17 24.49
N THR A 3 12.33 3.60 24.34
CA THR A 3 12.69 5.00 24.17
C THR A 3 12.54 5.44 22.71
N ILE A 4 12.43 6.75 22.47
CA ILE A 4 12.37 7.30 21.11
C ILE A 4 13.64 6.93 20.33
N ASP A 5 14.82 6.98 20.95
CA ASP A 5 16.07 6.60 20.30
C ASP A 5 16.13 5.11 19.92
N GLU A 6 15.47 4.24 20.67
CA GLU A 6 15.35 2.83 20.30
C GLU A 6 14.42 2.64 19.11
N VAL A 7 13.34 3.42 19.04
CA VAL A 7 12.42 3.41 17.88
C VAL A 7 13.16 3.87 16.62
N HIS A 8 13.91 4.98 16.67
CA HIS A 8 14.69 5.49 15.55
C HIS A 8 15.71 4.45 15.06
N ARG A 9 16.48 3.85 15.96
CA ARG A 9 17.46 2.81 15.58
C ARG A 9 16.79 1.59 14.91
N ARG A 10 15.59 1.22 15.34
CA ARG A 10 14.84 0.13 14.69
C ARG A 10 14.36 0.51 13.31
N ILE A 11 13.91 1.75 13.11
CA ILE A 11 13.50 2.26 11.79
C ILE A 11 14.71 2.27 10.85
N GLU A 12 15.84 2.82 11.28
CA GLU A 12 17.10 2.84 10.50
C GLU A 12 17.54 1.42 10.10
N ALA A 13 17.41 0.46 11.01
CA ALA A 13 17.77 -0.94 10.73
C ALA A 13 16.82 -1.65 9.73
N THR A 14 15.69 -1.04 9.36
CA THR A 14 14.73 -1.60 8.38
C THR A 14 14.78 -0.89 7.03
N GLU A 15 15.72 0.01 6.80
CA GLU A 15 15.81 0.82 5.57
C GLU A 15 15.91 -0.04 4.31
N ASP A 16 16.80 -1.03 4.29
CA ASP A 16 16.96 -1.94 3.14
C ASP A 16 15.68 -2.73 2.87
N ASP A 17 15.01 -3.21 3.91
CA ASP A 17 13.73 -3.94 3.79
C ASP A 17 12.62 -3.04 3.24
N LEU A 18 12.58 -1.78 3.67
CA LEU A 18 11.61 -0.79 3.18
C LEU A 18 11.86 -0.45 1.71
N LEU A 19 13.11 -0.26 1.31
CA LEU A 19 13.47 -0.01 -0.09
C LEU A 19 13.14 -1.23 -0.97
N ALA A 20 13.40 -2.44 -0.49
CA ALA A 20 13.05 -3.66 -1.21
C ALA A 20 11.53 -3.80 -1.39
N LEU A 21 10.74 -3.51 -0.36
CA LEU A 21 9.28 -3.52 -0.44
C LEU A 21 8.77 -2.45 -1.41
N LEU A 22 9.30 -1.23 -1.31
CA LEU A 22 8.95 -0.12 -2.20
C LEU A 22 9.24 -0.47 -3.67
N SER A 23 10.41 -1.08 -3.93
CA SER A 23 10.78 -1.50 -5.29
C SER A 23 9.80 -2.54 -5.86
N ARG A 24 9.32 -3.45 -5.04
CA ARG A 24 8.29 -4.44 -5.46
C ARG A 24 6.95 -3.76 -5.76
N LEU A 25 6.56 -2.75 -4.97
CA LEU A 25 5.33 -2.00 -5.19
C LEU A 25 5.41 -1.15 -6.45
N VAL A 26 6.53 -0.47 -6.71
CA VAL A 26 6.76 0.30 -7.95
C VAL A 26 6.68 -0.61 -9.18
N ALA A 27 7.34 -1.78 -9.13
CA ALA A 27 7.33 -2.75 -10.24
C ALA A 27 5.97 -3.42 -10.48
N ALA A 28 5.01 -3.27 -9.56
CA ALA A 28 3.68 -3.83 -9.71
C ALA A 28 2.77 -3.05 -10.67
N GLU A 29 3.20 -1.86 -11.14
CA GLU A 29 2.47 -1.03 -12.12
C GLU A 29 0.99 -0.83 -11.79
N SER A 30 0.68 -0.49 -10.54
CA SER A 30 -0.67 -0.49 -9.98
C SER A 30 -1.53 0.69 -10.45
N LEU A 31 -1.78 0.76 -11.75
CA LEU A 31 -2.71 1.74 -12.31
C LEU A 31 -4.16 1.46 -11.87
N PRO A 32 -5.07 2.47 -11.90
CA PRO A 32 -6.47 2.26 -11.59
C PRO A 32 -7.09 1.13 -12.41
N GLY A 33 -7.68 0.15 -11.75
CA GLY A 33 -8.20 -1.08 -12.37
C GLY A 33 -7.20 -2.24 -12.44
N ALA A 34 -5.92 -2.01 -12.14
CA ALA A 34 -4.85 -3.00 -12.17
C ALA A 34 -4.09 -3.10 -10.83
N GLU A 35 -4.73 -2.81 -9.71
CA GLU A 35 -4.08 -2.73 -8.39
C GLU A 35 -3.74 -4.10 -7.79
N ARG A 36 -4.31 -5.19 -8.30
CA ARG A 36 -4.16 -6.53 -7.73
C ARG A 36 -2.71 -6.97 -7.52
N PRO A 37 -1.75 -6.76 -8.45
CA PRO A 37 -0.36 -7.14 -8.22
C PRO A 37 0.28 -6.41 -7.03
N ALA A 38 -0.01 -5.12 -6.83
CA ALA A 38 0.48 -4.37 -5.67
C ALA A 38 -0.17 -4.86 -4.37
N GLN A 39 -1.47 -5.18 -4.39
CA GLN A 39 -2.14 -5.79 -3.23
C GLN A 39 -1.53 -7.15 -2.88
N ASP A 40 -1.16 -7.96 -3.87
CA ASP A 40 -0.50 -9.24 -3.63
C ASP A 40 0.88 -9.05 -2.95
N VAL A 41 1.65 -8.03 -3.31
CA VAL A 41 2.89 -7.64 -2.61
C VAL A 41 2.62 -7.30 -1.14
N VAL A 42 1.58 -6.52 -0.87
CA VAL A 42 1.18 -6.15 0.51
C VAL A 42 0.74 -7.39 1.30
N ILE A 43 -0.09 -8.25 0.70
CA ILE A 43 -0.56 -9.49 1.32
C ILE A 43 0.61 -10.39 1.71
N GLU A 44 1.57 -10.57 0.80
CA GLU A 44 2.75 -11.38 1.05
C GLU A 44 3.58 -10.80 2.21
N ARG A 45 3.84 -9.50 2.19
CA ARG A 45 4.57 -8.82 3.27
C ARG A 45 3.90 -8.96 4.63
N LEU A 46 2.59 -8.81 4.70
CA LEU A 46 1.83 -9.01 5.94
C LEU A 46 1.93 -10.44 6.46
N ARG A 47 1.92 -11.44 5.56
CA ARG A 47 2.12 -12.86 5.93
C ARG A 47 3.52 -13.14 6.43
N GLU A 48 4.55 -12.57 5.80
CA GLU A 48 5.94 -12.64 6.27
C GLU A 48 6.11 -12.09 7.68
N MET A 49 5.33 -11.05 8.02
CA MET A 49 5.27 -10.49 9.38
C MET A 49 4.47 -11.36 10.37
N GLY A 50 3.96 -12.51 9.94
CA GLY A 50 3.17 -13.42 10.77
C GLY A 50 1.72 -12.99 10.96
N LEU A 51 1.22 -12.05 10.17
CA LEU A 51 -0.16 -11.61 10.20
C LEU A 51 -1.05 -12.43 9.26
N SER A 52 -2.34 -12.45 9.53
CA SER A 52 -3.35 -13.06 8.68
C SER A 52 -4.21 -11.95 8.07
N PRO A 53 -3.87 -11.46 6.86
CA PRO A 53 -4.64 -10.41 6.23
C PRO A 53 -6.03 -10.91 5.84
N ASP A 54 -7.03 -10.09 6.09
CA ASP A 54 -8.38 -10.19 5.54
C ASP A 54 -8.39 -9.52 4.16
N VAL A 55 -8.78 -10.26 3.14
CA VAL A 55 -8.73 -9.83 1.72
C VAL A 55 -10.12 -9.99 1.14
N TRP A 56 -10.73 -8.89 0.75
CA TRP A 56 -12.11 -8.87 0.26
C TRP A 56 -12.34 -7.79 -0.80
N GLU A 57 -13.24 -8.07 -1.71
CA GLU A 57 -13.71 -7.09 -2.71
C GLU A 57 -14.99 -6.41 -2.21
N PRO A 58 -15.14 -5.08 -2.40
CA PRO A 58 -16.36 -4.40 -2.05
C PRO A 58 -17.55 -4.92 -2.87
N ASP A 59 -18.65 -5.21 -2.19
CA ASP A 59 -19.91 -5.55 -2.86
C ASP A 59 -20.66 -4.25 -3.24
N ALA A 60 -20.66 -3.94 -4.53
CA ALA A 60 -21.28 -2.73 -5.06
C ALA A 60 -22.79 -2.69 -4.83
N GLU A 61 -23.48 -3.84 -4.85
CA GLU A 61 -24.92 -3.89 -4.59
C GLU A 61 -25.23 -3.60 -3.13
N ALA A 62 -24.47 -4.20 -2.20
CA ALA A 62 -24.64 -3.96 -0.78
C ALA A 62 -24.28 -2.50 -0.39
N LEU A 63 -23.38 -1.86 -1.12
CA LEU A 63 -22.98 -0.49 -0.87
C LEU A 63 -23.92 0.57 -1.45
N ARG A 64 -24.71 0.23 -2.46
CA ARG A 64 -25.52 1.18 -3.25
C ARG A 64 -26.45 2.04 -2.40
N ASP A 65 -27.07 1.45 -1.39
CA ASP A 65 -28.02 2.11 -0.51
C ASP A 65 -27.35 2.76 0.73
N HIS A 66 -26.02 2.63 0.86
CA HIS A 66 -25.30 3.22 1.98
C HIS A 66 -25.17 4.75 1.81
N PRO A 67 -25.49 5.58 2.83
CA PRO A 67 -25.50 7.06 2.71
C PRO A 67 -24.17 7.68 2.31
N GLY A 68 -23.06 6.99 2.59
CA GLY A 68 -21.71 7.41 2.20
C GLY A 68 -21.24 6.88 0.85
N PHE A 69 -22.06 6.08 0.15
CA PHE A 69 -21.68 5.56 -1.16
C PHE A 69 -21.84 6.66 -2.22
N PHE A 70 -20.83 6.79 -3.05
CA PHE A 70 -20.87 7.59 -4.28
C PHE A 70 -19.98 6.94 -5.33
N GLU A 71 -20.40 7.05 -6.57
CA GLU A 71 -19.63 6.51 -7.69
C GLU A 71 -18.44 7.42 -8.01
N THR A 72 -17.25 6.90 -7.75
CA THR A 72 -15.99 7.54 -8.18
C THR A 72 -15.72 7.24 -9.66
N THR A 73 -14.86 8.03 -10.31
CA THR A 73 -14.44 7.75 -11.69
C THR A 73 -13.80 6.36 -11.84
N PRO A 74 -12.84 5.94 -10.97
CA PRO A 74 -12.28 4.59 -11.05
C PRO A 74 -13.31 3.47 -10.87
N TYR A 75 -14.33 3.68 -10.02
CA TYR A 75 -15.42 2.70 -9.88
C TYR A 75 -16.27 2.59 -11.17
N ARG A 76 -16.62 3.71 -11.79
CA ARG A 76 -17.42 3.71 -13.04
C ARG A 76 -16.69 3.05 -14.20
N GLU A 77 -15.37 3.19 -14.26
CA GLU A 77 -14.54 2.67 -15.34
C GLU A 77 -14.15 1.21 -15.15
N HIS A 78 -13.91 0.77 -13.92
CA HIS A 78 -13.29 -0.52 -13.61
C HIS A 78 -14.11 -1.41 -12.66
N GLY A 79 -15.12 -0.88 -11.96
CA GLY A 79 -15.85 -1.61 -10.92
C GLY A 79 -14.96 -1.96 -9.72
N TYR A 80 -15.35 -3.03 -8.99
CA TYR A 80 -14.59 -3.56 -7.85
C TYR A 80 -14.02 -4.97 -8.11
N GLU A 81 -14.39 -5.63 -9.19
CA GLU A 81 -13.93 -6.98 -9.51
C GLU A 81 -12.41 -7.01 -9.72
N GLY A 82 -11.73 -7.93 -9.03
CA GLY A 82 -10.27 -8.04 -9.08
C GLY A 82 -9.52 -6.96 -8.29
N ARG A 83 -10.22 -6.10 -7.54
CA ARG A 83 -9.66 -4.96 -6.81
C ARG A 83 -9.89 -5.09 -5.30
N PRO A 84 -9.22 -6.03 -4.62
CA PRO A 84 -9.48 -6.29 -3.21
C PRO A 84 -8.96 -5.18 -2.31
N ASN A 85 -9.65 -4.97 -1.19
CA ASN A 85 -9.08 -4.34 -0.01
C ASN A 85 -8.31 -5.37 0.81
N VAL A 86 -7.29 -4.92 1.50
CA VAL A 86 -6.45 -5.74 2.38
C VAL A 86 -6.42 -5.11 3.76
N VAL A 87 -6.84 -5.85 4.76
CA VAL A 87 -6.83 -5.40 6.16
C VAL A 87 -6.08 -6.41 7.02
N ALA A 88 -5.15 -5.94 7.82
CA ALA A 88 -4.48 -6.77 8.81
C ALA A 88 -4.55 -6.12 10.19
N THR A 89 -4.69 -6.93 11.21
CA THR A 89 -4.72 -6.49 12.59
C THR A 89 -3.50 -7.03 13.32
N LEU A 90 -2.69 -6.13 13.87
CA LEU A 90 -1.64 -6.46 14.83
C LEU A 90 -2.27 -6.39 16.23
N PRO A 91 -2.46 -7.51 16.92
CA PRO A 91 -3.08 -7.49 18.25
C PRO A 91 -2.19 -6.76 19.25
N GLY A 92 -2.83 -5.98 20.11
CA GLY A 92 -2.16 -5.34 21.22
C GLY A 92 -1.81 -6.32 22.35
N SER A 93 -1.28 -5.80 23.46
CA SER A 93 -1.02 -6.59 24.66
C SER A 93 -2.32 -7.16 25.25
N ALA A 94 -2.21 -8.35 25.89
CA ALA A 94 -3.36 -9.08 26.47
C ALA A 94 -4.12 -8.31 27.56
N ASP A 95 -3.53 -7.26 28.11
CA ASP A 95 -4.08 -6.49 29.24
C ASP A 95 -5.19 -5.52 28.82
N GLY A 96 -5.44 -5.35 27.52
CA GLY A 96 -6.57 -4.58 26.97
C GLY A 96 -6.59 -3.09 27.28
N GLY A 97 -5.56 -2.53 27.91
CA GLY A 97 -5.53 -1.16 28.41
C GLY A 97 -5.01 -0.10 27.43
N GLY A 98 -4.68 -0.49 26.22
CA GLY A 98 -4.12 0.41 25.21
C GLY A 98 -5.17 1.07 24.31
N ARG A 99 -4.72 2.05 23.52
CA ARG A 99 -5.51 2.61 22.42
C ARG A 99 -5.24 1.83 21.14
N SER A 100 -6.25 1.75 20.28
CA SER A 100 -6.09 1.27 18.91
C SER A 100 -5.60 2.40 18.01
N LEU A 101 -4.81 2.04 17.00
CA LEU A 101 -4.37 2.91 15.92
C LEU A 101 -4.67 2.20 14.60
N ALA A 102 -5.25 2.89 13.64
CA ALA A 102 -5.46 2.40 12.30
C ALA A 102 -4.69 3.27 11.31
N PHE A 103 -4.03 2.63 10.37
CA PHE A 103 -3.47 3.25 9.17
C PHE A 103 -4.34 2.87 7.99
N SER A 104 -4.58 3.80 7.10
CA SER A 104 -5.25 3.58 5.83
C SER A 104 -4.43 4.23 4.73
N GLY A 105 -4.25 3.54 3.63
CA GLY A 105 -3.52 4.01 2.47
C GLY A 105 -4.07 3.36 1.21
N HIS A 106 -3.61 3.82 0.06
CA HIS A 106 -3.92 3.25 -1.25
C HIS A 106 -2.63 2.74 -1.92
N VAL A 107 -2.80 1.90 -2.93
CA VAL A 107 -1.69 1.33 -3.71
C VAL A 107 -1.76 1.71 -5.18
N ASP A 108 -2.88 2.30 -5.63
CA ASP A 108 -2.99 2.78 -7.00
C ASP A 108 -2.16 4.03 -7.22
N VAL A 109 -1.61 4.15 -8.41
CA VAL A 109 -0.77 5.26 -8.84
C VAL A 109 -1.26 5.80 -10.17
N VAL A 110 -1.00 7.09 -10.42
CA VAL A 110 -1.33 7.70 -11.71
C VAL A 110 -0.37 7.23 -12.82
N THR A 111 -0.84 7.29 -14.07
CA THR A 111 0.00 6.97 -15.24
C THR A 111 1.31 7.77 -15.24
N PRO A 112 2.42 7.16 -15.67
CA PRO A 112 3.72 7.85 -15.77
C PRO A 112 3.82 8.77 -16.99
N GLU A 113 2.79 8.89 -17.79
CA GLU A 113 2.83 9.74 -19.00
C GLU A 113 3.06 11.24 -18.68
N PRO A 114 3.84 11.96 -19.52
CA PRO A 114 4.56 11.45 -20.68
C PRO A 114 5.89 10.78 -20.30
N LEU A 115 6.18 9.62 -20.90
CA LEU A 115 7.36 8.81 -20.54
C LEU A 115 8.70 9.50 -20.83
N ASP A 116 8.74 10.34 -21.84
CA ASP A 116 9.94 11.11 -22.24
C ASP A 116 10.33 12.22 -21.23
N ALA A 117 9.45 12.52 -20.26
CA ALA A 117 9.74 13.46 -19.18
C ALA A 117 10.49 12.81 -18.00
N TRP A 118 10.63 11.48 -17.99
CA TRP A 118 11.31 10.77 -16.93
C TRP A 118 12.81 10.66 -17.18
N THR A 119 13.61 10.89 -16.14
CA THR A 119 15.06 10.66 -16.17
C THR A 119 15.41 9.19 -15.96
N TYR A 120 14.61 8.49 -15.17
CA TYR A 120 14.74 7.06 -14.84
C TYR A 120 13.47 6.33 -15.25
N GLU A 121 13.55 5.01 -15.43
CA GLU A 121 12.39 4.19 -15.75
C GLU A 121 11.34 4.28 -14.61
N PRO A 122 10.09 4.71 -14.89
CA PRO A 122 9.11 4.97 -13.86
C PRO A 122 8.71 3.73 -13.05
N TRP A 123 8.79 2.53 -13.63
CA TRP A 123 8.44 1.27 -12.99
C TRP A 123 9.64 0.54 -12.37
N GLU A 124 10.79 1.17 -12.37
CA GLU A 124 11.99 0.70 -11.68
C GLU A 124 12.37 1.68 -10.57
N THR A 125 12.71 1.15 -9.40
CA THR A 125 13.17 2.00 -8.29
C THR A 125 14.65 2.31 -8.47
N THR A 126 14.98 3.58 -8.67
CA THR A 126 16.37 4.06 -8.72
C THR A 126 16.69 4.82 -7.45
N VAL A 127 17.79 4.45 -6.80
CA VAL A 127 18.31 5.17 -5.62
C VAL A 127 19.56 5.97 -6.04
N GLU A 128 19.53 7.28 -5.82
CA GLU A 128 20.65 8.17 -6.09
C GLU A 128 20.86 9.11 -4.89
N GLY A 129 21.96 8.88 -4.17
CA GLY A 129 22.26 9.61 -2.94
C GLY A 129 21.21 9.35 -1.86
N ASP A 130 20.51 10.39 -1.46
CA ASP A 130 19.45 10.38 -0.44
C ASP A 130 18.02 10.35 -1.04
N ARG A 131 17.91 10.05 -2.32
CA ARG A 131 16.65 10.09 -3.07
C ARG A 131 16.31 8.76 -3.71
N VAL A 132 15.00 8.51 -3.75
CA VAL A 132 14.41 7.33 -4.42
C VAL A 132 13.50 7.84 -5.54
N TYR A 133 13.70 7.30 -6.73
CA TYR A 133 12.94 7.65 -7.94
C TYR A 133 12.13 6.44 -8.42
N GLY A 134 10.94 6.67 -8.88
CA GLY A 134 9.99 5.70 -9.41
C GLY A 134 8.55 6.19 -9.29
N ARG A 135 7.61 5.64 -10.06
CA ARG A 135 6.20 6.01 -9.97
C ARG A 135 5.62 5.50 -8.65
N GLY A 136 5.01 6.42 -7.85
CA GLY A 136 4.42 6.08 -6.56
C GLY A 136 5.43 6.06 -5.39
N THR A 137 6.68 6.51 -5.56
CA THR A 137 7.63 6.67 -4.46
C THR A 137 7.30 7.87 -3.57
N TYR A 138 6.50 8.79 -4.09
CA TYR A 138 5.94 9.92 -3.38
C TYR A 138 4.46 10.02 -3.76
N ASP A 139 3.57 9.49 -2.90
CA ASP A 139 2.13 9.40 -3.11
C ASP A 139 1.74 8.53 -4.31
#